data_27853c658b8779951a18d8a1d79bf130
#
_entry.id   27853c658b8779951a18d8a1d79bf130
#
_cell.length_a   1.000
_cell.length_b   1.000
_cell.length_c   1.000
_cell.angle_alpha   90.00
_cell.angle_beta   90.00
_cell.angle_gamma   90.00
#
_symmetry.space_group_name_H-M   'P 1'
#
loop_
_entity.id
_entity.type
_entity.pdbx_description
1 polymer ?
#
loop_
_entity_poly.entity_id
_entity_poly.type
_entity_poly.pdbx_seq_one_letter_code
_entity_poly.pdbx_strand_id
1 'polypeptide(L)'
;MIDLVRLHDYFSGLQIGLVARLETLDGTPFRRDAWDRPEGGGGISHLIEGGRAFERGGVNFSHVTGAALPPSATAARPQLAGRRWEALGVSLVLHPENPYCPTAHMNVRFFIAQPTGPDDVPLWWFGGGMDLTPYYPEVEDIRHFHATCQAALAPFGAEIHPRYKAWCDDYFFLKHRNEPRGVGGIFFDDLNETGPGGETAFERCFALTRAVGDAFAEAYLPIVERRLTTPYGERERDFQA
;
A
#
# COMPACT_ATOMS: atom_id res chain seq x y z
N MET A 1 -15.52 19.85 -5.33
CA MET A 1 -16.13 18.57 -4.86
C MET A 1 -15.10 17.47 -5.12
N ILE A 2 -14.89 16.58 -4.16
CA ILE A 2 -13.95 15.45 -4.32
C ILE A 2 -14.53 14.46 -5.33
N ASP A 3 -13.74 14.12 -6.34
CA ASP A 3 -14.16 13.23 -7.43
C ASP A 3 -13.83 11.76 -7.06
N LEU A 4 -14.80 11.07 -6.48
CA LEU A 4 -14.69 9.68 -6.10
C LEU A 4 -14.59 8.72 -7.30
N VAL A 5 -15.15 9.10 -8.46
CA VAL A 5 -15.03 8.30 -9.69
C VAL A 5 -13.59 8.26 -10.16
N ARG A 6 -12.92 9.42 -10.19
CA ARG A 6 -11.49 9.51 -10.54
C ARG A 6 -10.60 8.69 -9.59
N LEU A 7 -10.92 8.67 -8.28
CA LEU A 7 -10.21 7.84 -7.29
C LEU A 7 -10.44 6.35 -7.53
N HIS A 8 -11.70 5.96 -7.75
CA HIS A 8 -12.07 4.58 -8.07
C HIS A 8 -11.33 4.08 -9.31
N ASP A 9 -11.34 4.85 -10.39
CA ASP A 9 -10.70 4.51 -11.66
C ASP A 9 -9.18 4.35 -11.49
N TYR A 10 -8.56 5.23 -10.72
CA TYR A 10 -7.14 5.12 -10.42
C TYR A 10 -6.82 3.84 -9.64
N PHE A 11 -7.48 3.60 -8.50
CA PHE A 11 -7.17 2.45 -7.67
C PHE A 11 -7.49 1.11 -8.36
N SER A 12 -8.61 1.03 -9.08
CA SER A 12 -8.93 -0.18 -9.85
C SER A 12 -7.95 -0.40 -11.00
N GLY A 13 -7.55 0.65 -11.70
CA GLY A 13 -6.52 0.60 -12.74
C GLY A 13 -5.15 0.19 -12.20
N LEU A 14 -4.75 0.70 -11.02
CA LEU A 14 -3.52 0.31 -10.34
C LEU A 14 -3.52 -1.19 -10.00
N GLN A 15 -4.62 -1.73 -9.45
CA GLN A 15 -4.75 -3.15 -9.18
C GLN A 15 -4.54 -3.98 -10.45
N ILE A 16 -5.26 -3.64 -11.52
CA ILE A 16 -5.18 -4.37 -12.80
C ILE A 16 -3.76 -4.34 -13.37
N GLY A 17 -3.12 -3.16 -13.35
CA GLY A 17 -1.75 -3.00 -13.84
C GLY A 17 -0.73 -3.79 -13.04
N LEU A 18 -0.86 -3.81 -11.71
CA LEU A 18 0.01 -4.60 -10.83
C LEU A 18 -0.17 -6.10 -11.07
N VAL A 19 -1.42 -6.59 -11.13
CA VAL A 19 -1.72 -8.00 -11.40
C VAL A 19 -1.12 -8.45 -12.73
N ALA A 20 -1.31 -7.68 -13.80
CA ALA A 20 -0.77 -8.02 -15.12
C ALA A 20 0.76 -8.15 -15.11
N ARG A 21 1.47 -7.27 -14.40
CA ARG A 21 2.93 -7.32 -14.27
C ARG A 21 3.39 -8.50 -13.42
N LEU A 22 2.69 -8.80 -12.33
CA LEU A 22 2.98 -9.94 -11.47
C LEU A 22 2.75 -11.27 -12.20
N GLU A 23 1.66 -11.42 -12.96
CA GLU A 23 1.39 -12.57 -13.81
C GLU A 23 2.45 -12.75 -14.89
N THR A 24 2.91 -11.66 -15.50
CA THR A 24 3.98 -11.71 -16.50
C THR A 24 5.29 -12.23 -15.90
N LEU A 25 5.63 -11.82 -14.69
CA LEU A 25 6.84 -12.27 -13.98
C LEU A 25 6.70 -13.71 -13.49
N ASP A 26 5.58 -14.06 -12.90
CA ASP A 26 5.33 -15.39 -12.31
C ASP A 26 5.09 -16.46 -13.37
N GLY A 27 4.30 -16.14 -14.39
CA GLY A 27 3.79 -17.08 -15.40
C GLY A 27 2.49 -17.78 -14.99
N THR A 28 1.97 -17.53 -13.78
CA THR A 28 0.74 -18.10 -13.24
C THR A 28 -0.33 -17.03 -13.13
N PRO A 29 -1.56 -17.25 -13.61
CA PRO A 29 -2.64 -16.28 -13.47
C PRO A 29 -3.12 -16.16 -12.03
N PHE A 30 -3.44 -14.94 -11.63
CA PHE A 30 -4.08 -14.67 -10.34
C PHE A 30 -5.57 -14.99 -10.41
N ARG A 31 -6.07 -15.72 -9.43
CA ARG A 31 -7.50 -16.02 -9.30
C ARG A 31 -8.24 -14.76 -8.84
N ARG A 32 -9.19 -14.31 -9.66
CA ARG A 32 -10.06 -13.19 -9.33
C ARG A 32 -11.19 -13.64 -8.41
N ASP A 33 -11.39 -12.90 -7.32
CA ASP A 33 -12.45 -13.11 -6.34
C ASP A 33 -13.14 -11.76 -6.05
N ALA A 34 -14.38 -11.61 -6.50
CA ALA A 34 -15.17 -10.43 -6.24
C ALA A 34 -16.06 -10.66 -5.02
N TRP A 35 -16.17 -9.66 -4.16
CA TRP A 35 -16.93 -9.75 -2.94
C TRP A 35 -17.71 -8.46 -2.68
N ASP A 36 -18.88 -8.62 -2.06
CA ASP A 36 -19.73 -7.54 -1.61
C ASP A 36 -19.78 -7.52 -0.08
N ARG A 37 -19.99 -6.33 0.46
CA ARG A 37 -20.09 -6.10 1.89
C ARG A 37 -21.53 -5.75 2.28
N PRO A 38 -22.16 -6.46 3.24
CA PRO A 38 -23.55 -6.19 3.66
C PRO A 38 -23.79 -4.75 4.12
N GLU A 39 -22.76 -4.12 4.74
CA GLU A 39 -22.83 -2.75 5.23
C GLU A 39 -22.64 -1.70 4.13
N GLY A 40 -22.25 -2.13 2.93
CA GLY A 40 -22.11 -1.31 1.74
C GLY A 40 -20.74 -1.36 1.08
N GLY A 41 -20.76 -1.35 -0.24
CA GLY A 41 -19.58 -1.47 -1.08
C GLY A 41 -19.08 -2.90 -1.23
N GLY A 42 -17.86 -3.04 -1.72
CA GLY A 42 -17.25 -4.34 -2.00
C GLY A 42 -15.82 -4.19 -2.51
N GLY A 43 -15.34 -5.21 -3.18
CA GLY A 43 -14.01 -5.19 -3.75
C GLY A 43 -13.72 -6.37 -4.67
N ILE A 44 -12.49 -6.39 -5.15
CA ILE A 44 -11.95 -7.46 -5.97
C ILE A 44 -10.59 -7.84 -5.41
N SER A 45 -10.44 -9.11 -5.06
CA SER A 45 -9.16 -9.70 -4.68
C SER A 45 -8.61 -10.50 -5.84
N HIS A 46 -7.35 -10.30 -6.16
CA HIS A 46 -6.61 -11.17 -7.06
C HIS A 46 -5.57 -11.93 -6.23
N LEU A 47 -5.68 -13.26 -6.22
CA LEU A 47 -4.96 -14.15 -5.32
C LEU A 47 -4.10 -15.12 -6.12
N ILE A 48 -2.87 -15.36 -5.67
CA ILE A 48 -1.98 -16.40 -6.18
C ILE A 48 -1.60 -17.36 -5.05
N GLU A 49 -1.58 -18.65 -5.37
CA GLU A 49 -1.09 -19.72 -4.51
C GLU A 49 -0.32 -20.73 -5.38
N GLY A 50 0.88 -21.10 -4.94
CA GLY A 50 1.72 -22.07 -5.65
C GLY A 50 2.25 -21.59 -6.99
N GLY A 51 2.50 -20.30 -7.16
CA GLY A 51 3.14 -19.74 -8.33
C GLY A 51 4.64 -20.03 -8.37
N ARG A 52 5.28 -19.74 -9.51
CA ARG A 52 6.72 -19.95 -9.69
C ARG A 52 7.57 -18.97 -8.90
N ALA A 53 7.16 -17.70 -8.86
CA ALA A 53 7.82 -16.63 -8.13
C ALA A 53 7.20 -16.42 -6.75
N PHE A 54 5.88 -16.54 -6.66
CA PHE A 54 5.11 -16.25 -5.46
C PHE A 54 4.44 -17.52 -4.94
N GLU A 55 4.86 -17.99 -3.77
CA GLU A 55 4.19 -19.08 -3.05
C GLU A 55 2.74 -18.72 -2.76
N ARG A 56 2.53 -17.49 -2.31
CA ARG A 56 1.19 -16.92 -2.06
C ARG A 56 1.24 -15.40 -2.12
N GLY A 57 0.12 -14.82 -2.46
CA GLY A 57 -0.01 -13.37 -2.47
C GLY A 57 -1.42 -12.91 -2.81
N GLY A 58 -1.64 -11.63 -2.59
CA GLY A 58 -2.90 -11.01 -2.94
C GLY A 58 -2.73 -9.55 -3.32
N VAL A 59 -3.48 -9.11 -4.32
CA VAL A 59 -3.63 -7.71 -4.72
C VAL A 59 -5.11 -7.37 -4.62
N ASN A 60 -5.47 -6.54 -3.65
CA ASN A 60 -6.85 -6.30 -3.28
C ASN A 60 -7.23 -4.85 -3.58
N PHE A 61 -8.28 -4.64 -4.35
CA PHE A 61 -8.97 -3.37 -4.46
C PHE A 61 -10.23 -3.41 -3.61
N SER A 62 -10.51 -2.33 -2.89
CA SER A 62 -11.76 -2.16 -2.14
C SER A 62 -12.33 -0.77 -2.32
N HIS A 63 -13.67 -0.70 -2.40
CA HIS A 63 -14.45 0.52 -2.23
C HIS A 63 -15.59 0.19 -1.28
N VAL A 64 -15.44 0.56 -0.02
CA VAL A 64 -16.38 0.22 1.05
C VAL A 64 -17.00 1.49 1.64
N THR A 65 -18.24 1.36 2.09
CA THR A 65 -19.01 2.46 2.65
C THR A 65 -19.61 2.05 3.99
N GLY A 66 -20.01 3.02 4.78
CA GLY A 66 -20.73 2.76 6.02
C GLY A 66 -21.54 3.96 6.49
N ALA A 67 -22.63 3.66 7.20
CA ALA A 67 -23.53 4.70 7.73
C ALA A 67 -22.88 5.48 8.89
N ALA A 68 -22.03 4.84 9.68
CA ALA A 68 -21.28 5.44 10.78
C ALA A 68 -20.03 4.59 11.07
N LEU A 69 -19.00 5.21 11.61
CA LEU A 69 -17.84 4.50 12.15
C LEU A 69 -18.16 3.95 13.54
N PRO A 70 -17.54 2.81 13.92
CA PRO A 70 -17.71 2.26 15.25
C PRO A 70 -17.13 3.19 16.32
N PRO A 71 -17.63 3.18 17.57
CA PRO A 71 -17.14 4.03 18.66
C PRO A 71 -15.65 3.95 18.91
N SER A 72 -15.03 2.79 18.72
CA SER A 72 -13.58 2.59 18.84
C SER A 72 -12.78 3.41 17.83
N ALA A 73 -13.29 3.57 16.60
CA ALA A 73 -12.65 4.37 15.56
C ALA A 73 -12.86 5.89 15.75
N THR A 74 -13.92 6.29 16.46
CA THR A 74 -14.23 7.69 16.71
C THR A 74 -13.73 8.21 18.07
N ALA A 75 -13.23 7.32 18.95
CA ALA A 75 -12.74 7.70 20.28
C ALA A 75 -11.62 8.76 20.22
N ALA A 76 -10.67 8.62 19.28
CA ALA A 76 -9.60 9.58 19.06
C ALA A 76 -10.00 10.73 18.10
N ARG A 77 -11.15 10.62 17.44
CA ARG A 77 -11.65 11.56 16.41
C ARG A 77 -13.15 11.75 16.53
N PRO A 78 -13.62 12.45 17.59
CA PRO A 78 -15.05 12.66 17.85
C PRO A 78 -15.82 13.30 16.69
N GLN A 79 -15.12 14.12 15.88
CA GLN A 79 -15.68 14.78 14.69
C GLN A 79 -16.13 13.82 13.58
N LEU A 80 -15.75 12.55 13.64
CA LEU A 80 -16.18 11.50 12.70
C LEU A 80 -17.46 10.79 13.15
N ALA A 81 -17.90 11.00 14.39
CA ALA A 81 -19.06 10.32 14.95
C ALA A 81 -20.34 10.64 14.17
N GLY A 82 -21.10 9.60 13.81
CA GLY A 82 -22.38 9.74 13.09
C GLY A 82 -22.26 10.10 11.61
N ARG A 83 -21.06 10.28 11.07
CA ARG A 83 -20.85 10.57 9.64
C ARG A 83 -20.91 9.30 8.80
N ARG A 84 -21.59 9.40 7.65
CA ARG A 84 -21.42 8.41 6.58
C ARG A 84 -20.00 8.50 6.05
N TRP A 85 -19.42 7.38 5.70
CA TRP A 85 -18.04 7.33 5.24
C TRP A 85 -17.84 6.40 4.05
N GLU A 86 -16.78 6.66 3.32
CA GLU A 86 -16.30 5.82 2.22
C GLU A 86 -14.78 5.66 2.33
N ALA A 87 -14.30 4.47 2.00
CA ALA A 87 -12.89 4.18 1.91
C ALA A 87 -12.58 3.40 0.63
N LEU A 88 -11.57 3.85 -0.10
CA LEU A 88 -11.10 3.23 -1.33
C LEU A 88 -9.61 2.97 -1.24
N GLY A 89 -9.16 1.90 -1.86
CA GLY A 89 -7.71 1.67 -1.92
C GLY A 89 -7.31 0.34 -2.53
N VAL A 90 -6.01 0.22 -2.70
CA VAL A 90 -5.33 -1.02 -3.09
C VAL A 90 -4.38 -1.43 -1.99
N SER A 91 -4.42 -2.72 -1.65
CA SER A 91 -3.50 -3.34 -0.69
C SER A 91 -2.94 -4.61 -1.31
N LEU A 92 -1.65 -4.84 -1.16
CA LEU A 92 -1.04 -6.09 -1.57
C LEU A 92 -0.06 -6.61 -0.52
N VAL A 93 0.09 -7.93 -0.53
CA VAL A 93 1.18 -8.65 0.11
C VAL A 93 1.62 -9.78 -0.80
N LEU A 94 2.94 -9.95 -0.94
CA LEU A 94 3.54 -10.96 -1.79
C LEU A 94 4.57 -11.73 -0.99
N HIS A 95 4.36 -13.05 -0.87
CA HIS A 95 5.28 -13.99 -0.24
C HIS A 95 5.95 -14.82 -1.35
N PRO A 96 7.22 -14.55 -1.66
CA PRO A 96 7.93 -15.31 -2.69
C PRO A 96 8.19 -16.76 -2.29
N GLU A 97 8.34 -17.63 -3.30
CA GLU A 97 8.74 -19.01 -3.13
C GLU A 97 10.22 -19.12 -2.72
N ASN A 98 11.10 -18.31 -3.34
CA ASN A 98 12.52 -18.32 -3.05
C ASN A 98 12.85 -17.49 -1.80
N PRO A 99 13.53 -18.04 -0.78
CA PRO A 99 13.88 -17.33 0.46
C PRO A 99 14.75 -16.08 0.29
N TYR A 100 15.48 -15.98 -0.83
CA TYR A 100 16.26 -14.79 -1.17
C TYR A 100 15.45 -13.67 -1.80
N CYS A 101 14.21 -13.95 -2.24
CA CYS A 101 13.27 -12.91 -2.64
C CYS A 101 12.57 -12.36 -1.39
N PRO A 102 12.58 -11.04 -1.16
CA PRO A 102 11.92 -10.48 0.02
C PRO A 102 10.39 -10.50 -0.09
N THR A 103 9.71 -10.67 1.03
CA THR A 103 8.30 -10.33 1.17
C THR A 103 8.12 -8.82 1.01
N ALA A 104 7.08 -8.40 0.31
CA ALA A 104 6.76 -7.00 0.13
C ALA A 104 5.30 -6.70 0.44
N HIS A 105 5.08 -5.50 0.98
CA HIS A 105 3.77 -4.96 1.25
C HIS A 105 3.62 -3.61 0.55
N MET A 106 2.41 -3.31 0.08
CA MET A 106 2.03 -1.97 -0.37
C MET A 106 0.56 -1.72 -0.01
N ASN A 107 0.29 -0.50 0.39
CA ASN A 107 -1.06 0.00 0.54
C ASN A 107 -1.11 1.45 0.07
N VAL A 108 -2.13 1.80 -0.69
CA VAL A 108 -2.50 3.17 -1.00
C VAL A 108 -4.00 3.30 -0.86
N ARG A 109 -4.45 4.31 -0.10
CA ARG A 109 -5.86 4.42 0.27
C ARG A 109 -6.32 5.87 0.38
N PHE A 110 -7.62 6.05 0.26
CA PHE A 110 -8.34 7.29 0.50
C PHE A 110 -9.52 7.02 1.43
N PHE A 111 -9.77 7.95 2.33
CA PHE A 111 -10.92 7.95 3.23
C PHE A 111 -11.64 9.29 3.18
N ILE A 112 -12.97 9.25 3.23
CA ILE A 112 -13.82 10.43 3.36
C ILE A 112 -14.98 10.16 4.30
N ALA A 113 -15.25 11.09 5.22
CA ALA A 113 -16.45 11.16 6.03
C ALA A 113 -17.30 12.35 5.57
N GLN A 114 -18.54 12.08 5.23
CA GLN A 114 -19.45 13.06 4.65
C GLN A 114 -19.94 14.08 5.68
N PRO A 115 -20.30 15.29 5.26
CA PRO A 115 -20.93 16.26 6.13
C PRO A 115 -22.22 15.75 6.77
N THR A 116 -22.51 16.23 8.00
CA THR A 116 -23.75 15.91 8.71
C THR A 116 -24.82 17.01 8.56
N GLY A 117 -24.45 18.16 8.01
CA GLY A 117 -25.36 19.29 7.82
C GLY A 117 -24.86 20.28 6.75
N PRO A 118 -25.64 21.32 6.43
CA PRO A 118 -25.32 22.23 5.33
C PRO A 118 -24.08 23.11 5.57
N ASP A 119 -23.75 23.40 6.83
CA ASP A 119 -22.60 24.23 7.21
C ASP A 119 -21.36 23.37 7.57
N ASP A 120 -21.45 22.06 7.41
CA ASP A 120 -20.37 21.13 7.70
C ASP A 120 -19.57 20.80 6.42
N VAL A 121 -18.32 20.40 6.59
CA VAL A 121 -17.42 20.04 5.49
C VAL A 121 -17.03 18.58 5.56
N PRO A 122 -16.73 17.93 4.42
CA PRO A 122 -16.23 16.58 4.43
C PRO A 122 -14.85 16.53 5.08
N LEU A 123 -14.61 15.48 5.86
CA LEU A 123 -13.30 15.15 6.42
C LEU A 123 -12.69 14.05 5.59
N TRP A 124 -11.50 14.25 5.08
CA TRP A 124 -10.85 13.29 4.21
C TRP A 124 -9.33 13.26 4.42
N TRP A 125 -8.71 12.15 4.07
CA TRP A 125 -7.27 12.00 4.01
C TRP A 125 -6.85 10.84 3.10
N PHE A 126 -5.59 10.89 2.70
CA PHE A 126 -4.91 9.76 2.06
C PHE A 126 -3.99 9.07 3.08
N GLY A 127 -3.72 7.79 2.83
CA GLY A 127 -2.72 7.03 3.54
C GLY A 127 -2.08 6.01 2.61
N GLY A 128 -0.92 5.53 2.98
CA GLY A 128 -0.25 4.53 2.19
C GLY A 128 1.18 4.24 2.62
N GLY A 129 1.83 3.47 1.79
CA GLY A 129 3.22 3.09 1.97
C GLY A 129 3.56 1.80 1.25
N MET A 130 4.83 1.49 1.22
CA MET A 130 5.37 0.21 0.78
C MET A 130 6.62 -0.11 1.59
N ASP A 131 6.81 -1.39 1.91
CA ASP A 131 7.94 -1.86 2.68
C ASP A 131 8.41 -3.25 2.25
N LEU A 132 9.67 -3.54 2.58
CA LEU A 132 10.37 -4.75 2.19
C LEU A 132 10.80 -5.53 3.43
N THR A 133 10.48 -6.84 3.45
CA THR A 133 10.85 -7.75 4.54
C THR A 133 11.63 -8.94 3.98
N PRO A 134 12.97 -8.80 3.83
CA PRO A 134 13.83 -9.89 3.40
C PRO A 134 14.12 -10.85 4.55
N TYR A 135 14.17 -12.16 4.27
CA TYR A 135 14.76 -13.17 5.17
C TYR A 135 16.28 -13.12 5.07
N TYR A 136 16.80 -12.97 3.86
CA TYR A 136 18.22 -12.81 3.56
C TYR A 136 18.44 -11.44 2.92
N PRO A 137 18.82 -10.41 3.72
CA PRO A 137 18.94 -9.05 3.22
C PRO A 137 20.18 -8.88 2.32
N GLU A 138 19.93 -8.33 1.12
CA GLU A 138 20.95 -8.00 0.14
C GLU A 138 21.07 -6.49 -0.01
N VAL A 139 22.27 -5.95 0.16
CA VAL A 139 22.50 -4.49 0.19
C VAL A 139 22.06 -3.80 -1.09
N GLU A 140 22.28 -4.41 -2.26
CA GLU A 140 21.88 -3.83 -3.54
C GLU A 140 20.37 -3.73 -3.69
N ASP A 141 19.62 -4.73 -3.20
CA ASP A 141 18.16 -4.77 -3.24
C ASP A 141 17.56 -3.70 -2.31
N ILE A 142 18.11 -3.59 -1.11
CA ILE A 142 17.73 -2.55 -0.14
C ILE A 142 17.96 -1.17 -0.73
N ARG A 143 19.12 -0.92 -1.33
CA ARG A 143 19.45 0.36 -1.97
C ARG A 143 18.52 0.67 -3.13
N HIS A 144 18.23 -0.31 -3.99
CA HIS A 144 17.32 -0.16 -5.11
C HIS A 144 15.92 0.23 -4.63
N PHE A 145 15.38 -0.50 -3.66
CA PHE A 145 14.05 -0.25 -3.11
C PHE A 145 13.93 1.16 -2.53
N HIS A 146 14.85 1.55 -1.65
CA HIS A 146 14.85 2.88 -1.04
C HIS A 146 15.12 4.01 -2.03
N ALA A 147 15.98 3.80 -3.03
CA ALA A 147 16.22 4.78 -4.08
C ALA A 147 14.94 5.02 -4.92
N THR A 148 14.17 3.97 -5.23
CA THR A 148 12.90 4.09 -5.93
C THR A 148 11.85 4.82 -5.09
N CYS A 149 11.75 4.50 -3.78
CA CYS A 149 10.90 5.24 -2.84
C CYS A 149 11.25 6.74 -2.80
N GLN A 150 12.54 7.05 -2.72
CA GLN A 150 13.03 8.43 -2.71
C GLN A 150 12.72 9.16 -4.02
N ALA A 151 12.94 8.52 -5.16
CA ALA A 151 12.64 9.08 -6.47
C ALA A 151 11.15 9.39 -6.66
N ALA A 152 10.27 8.49 -6.21
CA ALA A 152 8.82 8.69 -6.26
C ALA A 152 8.36 9.90 -5.44
N LEU A 153 9.01 10.17 -4.31
CA LEU A 153 8.64 11.26 -3.41
C LEU A 153 9.39 12.59 -3.69
N ALA A 154 10.46 12.56 -4.48
CA ALA A 154 11.28 13.74 -4.76
C ALA A 154 10.50 14.97 -5.30
N PRO A 155 9.46 14.81 -6.17
CA PRO A 155 8.67 15.94 -6.65
C PRO A 155 7.89 16.69 -5.56
N PHE A 156 7.69 16.06 -4.38
CA PHE A 156 6.86 16.61 -3.30
C PHE A 156 7.67 17.34 -2.21
N GLY A 157 8.99 17.26 -2.24
CA GLY A 157 9.90 17.93 -1.31
C GLY A 157 10.98 16.98 -0.77
N ALA A 158 12.17 17.51 -0.56
CA ALA A 158 13.32 16.72 -0.11
C ALA A 158 13.14 16.10 1.29
N GLU A 159 12.31 16.73 2.13
CA GLU A 159 12.00 16.30 3.50
C GLU A 159 10.98 15.16 3.57
N ILE A 160 10.22 14.91 2.49
CA ILE A 160 9.10 13.96 2.50
C ILE A 160 9.61 12.53 2.66
N HIS A 161 10.59 12.11 1.88
CA HIS A 161 11.13 10.76 1.97
C HIS A 161 11.74 10.46 3.35
N PRO A 162 12.65 11.27 3.93
CA PRO A 162 13.17 11.02 5.27
C PRO A 162 12.06 10.92 6.35
N ARG A 163 11.05 11.79 6.27
CA ARG A 163 9.90 11.79 7.20
C ARG A 163 9.12 10.48 7.11
N TYR A 164 8.77 10.05 5.90
CA TYR A 164 7.96 8.85 5.70
C TYR A 164 8.75 7.55 5.92
N LYS A 165 10.05 7.59 5.69
CA LYS A 165 10.95 6.47 6.02
C LYS A 165 11.05 6.28 7.54
N ALA A 166 11.26 7.35 8.30
CA ALA A 166 11.29 7.28 9.75
C ALA A 166 9.94 6.81 10.33
N TRP A 167 8.83 7.31 9.77
CA TRP A 167 7.50 6.87 10.20
C TRP A 167 7.25 5.39 9.87
N CYS A 168 7.70 4.89 8.73
CA CYS A 168 7.64 3.47 8.38
C CYS A 168 8.39 2.61 9.40
N ASP A 169 9.61 3.02 9.78
CA ASP A 169 10.43 2.28 10.76
C ASP A 169 9.74 2.19 12.11
N ASP A 170 9.17 3.31 12.60
CA ASP A 170 8.44 3.35 13.88
C ASP A 170 7.15 2.54 13.84
N TYR A 171 6.37 2.67 12.75
CA TYR A 171 5.06 2.02 12.62
C TYR A 171 5.17 0.50 12.59
N PHE A 172 6.17 -0.04 11.87
CA PHE A 172 6.38 -1.48 11.72
C PHE A 172 7.38 -2.07 12.71
N PHE A 173 7.82 -1.32 13.71
CA PHE A 173 8.68 -1.83 14.75
C PHE A 173 7.97 -2.87 15.63
N LEU A 174 8.54 -4.05 15.75
CA LEU A 174 8.00 -5.17 16.53
C LEU A 174 8.42 -5.05 18.00
N LYS A 175 7.66 -4.32 18.79
CA LYS A 175 7.98 -4.00 20.20
C LYS A 175 8.24 -5.24 21.04
N HIS A 176 7.47 -6.32 20.82
CA HIS A 176 7.61 -7.57 21.58
C HIS A 176 8.89 -8.36 21.25
N ARG A 177 9.50 -8.07 20.09
CA ARG A 177 10.77 -8.68 19.64
C ARG A 177 11.95 -7.70 19.71
N ASN A 178 11.67 -6.43 19.94
CA ASN A 178 12.64 -5.32 19.92
C ASN A 178 13.45 -5.27 18.61
N GLU A 179 12.79 -5.44 17.48
CA GLU A 179 13.40 -5.43 16.16
C GLU A 179 12.50 -4.77 15.09
N PRO A 180 13.07 -4.23 14.00
CA PRO A 180 12.26 -3.80 12.85
C PRO A 180 11.65 -5.02 12.14
N ARG A 181 10.46 -4.86 11.54
CA ARG A 181 9.81 -5.92 10.75
C ARG A 181 10.63 -6.33 9.51
N GLY A 182 11.41 -5.42 8.96
CA GLY A 182 12.23 -5.63 7.77
C GLY A 182 13.19 -4.46 7.59
N VAL A 183 13.51 -4.15 6.36
CA VAL A 183 14.42 -3.03 6.03
C VAL A 183 13.68 -1.70 5.87
N GLY A 184 12.36 -1.70 6.12
CA GLY A 184 11.49 -0.53 6.01
C GLY A 184 11.12 -0.20 4.56
N GLY A 185 10.85 1.05 4.35
CA GLY A 185 10.35 1.63 3.13
C GLY A 185 9.81 3.01 3.41
N ILE A 186 8.56 3.28 3.05
CA ILE A 186 7.86 4.52 3.33
C ILE A 186 6.45 4.24 3.87
N PHE A 187 6.01 5.08 4.80
CA PHE A 187 4.65 5.03 5.35
C PHE A 187 4.14 6.45 5.62
N PHE A 188 2.89 6.70 5.30
CA PHE A 188 2.17 7.93 5.61
C PHE A 188 0.70 7.63 5.88
N ASP A 189 0.10 8.41 6.76
CA ASP A 189 -1.33 8.39 7.05
C ASP A 189 -1.83 9.80 7.34
N ASP A 190 -3.15 9.97 7.38
CA ASP A 190 -3.79 11.27 7.65
C ASP A 190 -3.30 12.39 6.72
N LEU A 191 -2.86 12.05 5.52
CA LEU A 191 -2.31 13.02 4.58
C LEU A 191 -3.42 13.91 4.03
N ASN A 192 -3.40 15.18 4.46
CA ASN A 192 -4.33 16.24 4.07
C ASN A 192 -3.60 17.60 4.14
N GLU A 193 -2.48 17.72 3.42
CA GLU A 193 -1.62 18.89 3.46
C GLU A 193 -1.65 19.65 2.14
N THR A 194 -1.75 20.99 2.21
CA THR A 194 -1.60 21.86 1.04
C THR A 194 -0.16 21.89 0.54
N GLY A 195 0.00 21.97 -0.77
CA GLY A 195 1.31 22.14 -1.40
C GLY A 195 1.76 23.60 -1.48
N PRO A 196 3.04 23.81 -1.75
CA PRO A 196 3.54 25.13 -2.12
C PRO A 196 2.90 25.60 -3.44
N GLY A 197 2.76 26.93 -3.60
CA GLY A 197 2.29 27.52 -4.89
C GLY A 197 0.78 27.49 -5.10
N GLY A 198 -0.04 27.22 -4.08
CA GLY A 198 -1.53 27.28 -4.18
C GLY A 198 -2.18 26.02 -4.72
N GLU A 199 -1.41 24.92 -4.89
CA GLU A 199 -1.98 23.61 -5.18
C GLU A 199 -2.93 23.19 -4.05
N THR A 200 -4.11 22.69 -4.40
CA THR A 200 -5.06 22.23 -3.39
C THR A 200 -4.50 21.03 -2.63
N ALA A 201 -4.82 20.91 -1.35
CA ALA A 201 -4.42 19.78 -0.53
C ALA A 201 -4.79 18.44 -1.19
N PHE A 202 -5.99 18.34 -1.76
CA PHE A 202 -6.47 17.13 -2.42
C PHE A 202 -5.59 16.72 -3.61
N GLU A 203 -5.32 17.62 -4.55
CA GLU A 203 -4.55 17.30 -5.76
C GLU A 203 -3.12 16.89 -5.41
N ARG A 204 -2.49 17.61 -4.48
CA ARG A 204 -1.14 17.25 -4.00
C ARG A 204 -1.10 15.89 -3.31
N CYS A 205 -2.01 15.64 -2.38
CA CYS A 205 -2.07 14.38 -1.64
C CYS A 205 -2.39 13.21 -2.55
N PHE A 206 -3.30 13.40 -3.52
CA PHE A 206 -3.62 12.40 -4.52
C PHE A 206 -2.43 12.13 -5.45
N ALA A 207 -1.74 13.15 -5.94
CA ALA A 207 -0.55 13.00 -6.77
C ALA A 207 0.56 12.24 -6.04
N LEU A 208 0.81 12.55 -4.76
CA LEU A 208 1.77 11.83 -3.92
C LEU A 208 1.38 10.36 -3.73
N THR A 209 0.11 10.10 -3.44
CA THR A 209 -0.41 8.74 -3.25
C THR A 209 -0.27 7.91 -4.54
N ARG A 210 -0.55 8.53 -5.70
CA ARG A 210 -0.32 7.91 -7.01
C ARG A 210 1.14 7.60 -7.25
N ALA A 211 2.04 8.55 -6.98
CA ALA A 211 3.47 8.35 -7.17
C ALA A 211 3.99 7.14 -6.38
N VAL A 212 3.48 6.93 -5.16
CA VAL A 212 3.82 5.76 -4.33
C VAL A 212 3.25 4.48 -4.92
N GLY A 213 1.97 4.44 -5.28
CA GLY A 213 1.34 3.25 -5.86
C GLY A 213 1.99 2.84 -7.19
N ASP A 214 2.21 3.81 -8.08
CA ASP A 214 2.78 3.58 -9.42
C ASP A 214 4.25 3.11 -9.34
N ALA A 215 4.99 3.54 -8.31
CA ALA A 215 6.40 3.17 -8.12
C ALA A 215 6.61 1.74 -7.59
N PHE A 216 5.59 1.09 -7.01
CA PHE A 216 5.77 -0.20 -6.34
C PHE A 216 6.38 -1.27 -7.26
N ALA A 217 5.85 -1.42 -8.47
CA ALA A 217 6.33 -2.44 -9.39
C ALA A 217 7.80 -2.21 -9.78
N GLU A 218 8.21 -0.97 -9.98
CA GLU A 218 9.62 -0.62 -10.27
C GLU A 218 10.53 -0.81 -9.05
N ALA A 219 9.99 -0.64 -7.84
CA ALA A 219 10.74 -0.87 -6.62
C ALA A 219 10.96 -2.37 -6.33
N TYR A 220 9.98 -3.23 -6.66
CA TYR A 220 9.97 -4.60 -6.19
C TYR A 220 10.30 -5.65 -7.27
N LEU A 221 9.72 -5.56 -8.48
CA LEU A 221 9.89 -6.63 -9.48
C LEU A 221 11.34 -6.84 -9.90
N PRO A 222 12.21 -5.83 -10.09
CA PRO A 222 13.61 -6.06 -10.41
C PRO A 222 14.38 -6.81 -9.32
N ILE A 223 13.95 -6.73 -8.06
CA ILE A 223 14.53 -7.50 -6.96
C ILE A 223 14.13 -8.97 -7.11
N VAL A 224 12.84 -9.24 -7.36
CA VAL A 224 12.37 -10.61 -7.57
C VAL A 224 13.06 -11.25 -8.77
N GLU A 225 13.13 -10.56 -9.92
CA GLU A 225 13.81 -11.04 -11.13
C GLU A 225 15.27 -11.43 -10.86
N ARG A 226 15.98 -10.64 -10.06
CA ARG A 226 17.38 -10.87 -9.69
C ARG A 226 17.53 -12.08 -8.77
N ARG A 227 16.59 -12.30 -7.85
CA ARG A 227 16.70 -13.33 -6.80
C ARG A 227 15.96 -14.61 -7.10
N LEU A 228 15.02 -14.62 -8.04
CA LEU A 228 14.15 -15.75 -8.35
C LEU A 228 14.89 -17.07 -8.60
N THR A 229 16.09 -17.00 -9.17
CA THR A 229 16.90 -18.17 -9.49
C THR A 229 18.09 -18.37 -8.56
N THR A 230 18.17 -17.65 -7.46
CA THR A 230 19.21 -17.83 -6.46
C THR A 230 19.09 -19.23 -5.85
N PRO A 231 20.15 -20.08 -5.89
CA PRO A 231 20.08 -21.40 -5.30
C PRO A 231 19.86 -21.36 -3.79
N TYR A 232 18.99 -22.22 -3.29
CA TYR A 232 18.74 -22.37 -1.85
C TYR A 232 18.51 -23.85 -1.50
N GLY A 233 18.65 -24.18 -0.21
CA GLY A 233 18.41 -25.51 0.33
C GLY A 233 17.34 -25.50 1.45
N GLU A 234 17.22 -26.65 2.12
CA GLU A 234 16.25 -26.83 3.23
C GLU A 234 16.46 -25.79 4.34
N ARG A 235 17.72 -25.49 4.68
CA ARG A 235 18.03 -24.52 5.73
C ARG A 235 17.47 -23.13 5.47
N GLU A 236 17.62 -22.65 4.23
CA GLU A 236 17.08 -21.35 3.81
C GLU A 236 15.55 -21.36 3.80
N ARG A 237 14.97 -22.48 3.37
CA ARG A 237 13.52 -22.68 3.36
C ARG A 237 12.93 -22.73 4.77
N ASP A 238 13.55 -23.48 5.68
CA ASP A 238 13.13 -23.59 7.08
C ASP A 238 13.20 -22.24 7.80
N PHE A 239 14.16 -21.38 7.43
CA PHE A 239 14.25 -20.03 7.98
C PHE A 239 13.16 -19.09 7.47
N GLN A 240 12.66 -19.32 6.28
CA GLN A 240 11.53 -18.58 5.70
C GLN A 240 10.17 -19.01 6.30
N ALA A 241 9.98 -20.28 6.63
CA ALA A 241 8.75 -20.86 7.15
C ALA A 241 8.48 -20.46 8.60
#